data_e3bceea08209d85f7298a1e22650089a
#
_entry.id   e3bceea08209d85f7298a1e22650089a
#
_cell.length_a   1.000
_cell.length_b   1.000
_cell.length_c   1.000
_cell.angle_alpha   90.00
_cell.angle_beta   90.00
_cell.angle_gamma   90.00
#
_symmetry.space_group_name_H-M   'P 1'
#
loop_
_entity.id
_entity.type
_entity.pdbx_description
1 polymer ?
#
loop_
_entity_poly.entity_id
_entity_poly.type
_entity_poly.pdbx_seq_one_letter_code
_entity_poly.pdbx_strand_id
1 'polypeptide(L)'
;MTEEQKSLVKTNIKKWIPHTNLYLKFVETSNGDIRISANNTTSSGWSRVGTDAKNAPPYEPTMSIGFKNTPERVEAQVLHEFGHALGLRHEHQHPDRTLQIDDEGVYKEFESRSKTRAEAYNDILKKFYRSTVTTSPYDEHSIMHYSFPASRLIESNEIPKPLQLSEGDKNFIKSLYPEDSSPYGKLLNTLTRVLIKS
;
A
#
# COMPACT_ATOMS: atom_id res chain seq x y z
N MET A 1 0.95 17.70 -9.56
CA MET A 1 -0.20 16.92 -10.13
C MET A 1 -1.12 17.85 -10.90
N THR A 2 -1.69 17.40 -12.03
CA THR A 2 -2.82 18.09 -12.67
C THR A 2 -4.09 17.96 -11.82
N GLU A 3 -5.14 18.73 -12.09
CA GLU A 3 -6.40 18.64 -11.33
C GLU A 3 -7.08 17.27 -11.53
N GLU A 4 -6.99 16.69 -12.74
CA GLU A 4 -7.50 15.33 -12.99
C GLU A 4 -6.74 14.29 -12.16
N GLN A 5 -5.41 14.39 -12.08
CA GLN A 5 -4.59 13.50 -11.26
C GLN A 5 -4.94 13.65 -9.77
N LYS A 6 -5.10 14.88 -9.27
CA LYS A 6 -5.53 15.13 -7.90
C LYS A 6 -6.92 14.55 -7.62
N SER A 7 -7.85 14.70 -8.54
CA SER A 7 -9.22 14.16 -8.44
C SER A 7 -9.20 12.64 -8.36
N LEU A 8 -8.44 11.98 -9.24
CA LEU A 8 -8.28 10.51 -9.25
C LEU A 8 -7.69 10.02 -7.93
N VAL A 9 -6.60 10.64 -7.46
CA VAL A 9 -5.95 10.29 -6.19
C VAL A 9 -6.91 10.46 -5.02
N LYS A 10 -7.58 11.61 -4.91
CA LYS A 10 -8.56 11.88 -3.84
C LYS A 10 -9.72 10.89 -3.84
N THR A 11 -10.24 10.55 -5.01
CA THR A 11 -11.34 9.60 -5.16
C THR A 11 -10.96 8.22 -4.67
N ASN A 12 -9.78 7.74 -5.01
CA ASN A 12 -9.34 6.40 -4.62
C ASN A 12 -8.94 6.33 -3.14
N ILE A 13 -8.29 7.35 -2.59
CA ILE A 13 -8.01 7.42 -1.14
C ILE A 13 -9.31 7.38 -0.33
N LYS A 14 -10.37 8.05 -0.80
CA LYS A 14 -11.66 8.04 -0.12
C LYS A 14 -12.32 6.67 -0.02
N LYS A 15 -11.93 5.70 -0.85
CA LYS A 15 -12.43 4.31 -0.76
C LYS A 15 -12.01 3.63 0.56
N TRP A 16 -10.94 4.09 1.23
CA TRP A 16 -10.53 3.60 2.54
C TRP A 16 -11.34 4.18 3.70
N ILE A 17 -11.92 5.38 3.55
CA ILE A 17 -12.59 6.13 4.63
C ILE A 17 -13.68 5.31 5.33
N PRO A 18 -14.58 4.58 4.63
CA PRO A 18 -15.66 3.83 5.29
C PRO A 18 -15.15 2.70 6.20
N HIS A 19 -13.88 2.35 6.08
CA HIS A 19 -13.27 1.22 6.78
C HIS A 19 -12.26 1.65 7.85
N THR A 20 -12.10 2.95 8.09
CA THR A 20 -11.20 3.49 9.11
C THR A 20 -11.93 4.47 10.01
N ASN A 21 -11.44 4.64 11.24
CA ASN A 21 -11.89 5.73 12.12
C ASN A 21 -10.98 6.96 12.02
N LEU A 22 -10.24 7.10 10.92
CA LEU A 22 -9.38 8.24 10.67
C LEU A 22 -10.14 9.36 9.98
N TYR A 23 -9.96 10.58 10.46
CA TYR A 23 -10.47 11.77 9.78
C TYR A 23 -9.43 12.31 8.79
N LEU A 24 -9.62 11.99 7.51
CA LEU A 24 -8.72 12.42 6.43
C LEU A 24 -9.14 13.79 5.89
N LYS A 25 -8.21 14.75 5.91
CA LYS A 25 -8.43 16.09 5.34
C LYS A 25 -7.43 16.37 4.23
N PHE A 26 -7.92 16.59 3.02
CA PHE A 26 -7.09 17.05 1.90
C PHE A 26 -6.77 18.55 2.04
N VAL A 27 -5.50 18.90 1.86
CA VAL A 27 -4.98 20.26 2.00
C VAL A 27 -4.10 20.63 0.82
N GLU A 28 -4.05 21.90 0.50
CA GLU A 28 -3.16 22.43 -0.56
C GLU A 28 -1.82 22.95 0.02
N THR A 29 -1.70 22.98 1.35
CA THR A 29 -0.50 23.44 2.02
C THR A 29 0.60 22.39 2.02
N SER A 30 1.87 22.82 2.21
CA SER A 30 3.03 21.90 2.30
C SER A 30 3.05 21.06 3.58
N ASN A 31 2.22 21.34 4.57
CA ASN A 31 2.25 20.76 5.92
C ASN A 31 1.38 19.48 6.03
N GLY A 32 1.19 18.71 4.95
CA GLY A 32 0.48 17.43 5.02
C GLY A 32 1.32 16.35 5.74
N ASP A 33 0.68 15.54 6.57
CA ASP A 33 1.30 14.32 7.14
C ASP A 33 1.67 13.33 6.03
N ILE A 34 0.79 13.22 5.03
CA ILE A 34 1.02 12.47 3.80
C ILE A 34 1.12 13.47 2.66
N ARG A 35 2.26 13.48 1.97
CA ARG A 35 2.57 14.40 0.86
C ARG A 35 2.76 13.60 -0.41
N ILE A 36 1.82 13.74 -1.35
CA ILE A 36 1.74 12.90 -2.54
C ILE A 36 2.30 13.65 -3.75
N SER A 37 3.24 13.04 -4.44
CA SER A 37 3.76 13.50 -5.74
C SER A 37 3.24 12.64 -6.89
N ALA A 38 3.20 13.21 -8.10
CA ALA A 38 2.97 12.49 -9.34
C ALA A 38 4.27 12.29 -10.10
N ASN A 39 4.45 11.11 -10.67
CA ASN A 39 5.53 10.84 -11.61
C ASN A 39 4.93 10.35 -12.94
N ASN A 40 5.03 11.19 -13.98
CA ASN A 40 4.49 10.90 -15.31
C ASN A 40 5.43 10.05 -16.20
N THR A 41 6.62 9.71 -15.69
CA THR A 41 7.64 8.96 -16.46
C THR A 41 7.71 7.49 -16.08
N THR A 42 7.09 7.08 -14.96
CA THR A 42 7.08 5.70 -14.47
C THR A 42 5.66 5.17 -14.27
N SER A 43 5.53 3.85 -14.33
CA SER A 43 4.33 3.12 -13.95
C SER A 43 4.34 2.65 -12.49
N SER A 44 5.44 2.86 -11.75
CA SER A 44 5.61 2.42 -10.37
C SER A 44 5.31 3.54 -9.39
N GLY A 45 4.73 3.19 -8.24
CA GLY A 45 4.56 4.06 -7.08
C GLY A 45 5.47 3.64 -5.93
N TRP A 46 5.45 4.42 -4.88
CA TRP A 46 6.02 4.10 -3.59
C TRP A 46 5.37 4.93 -2.48
N SER A 47 5.39 4.41 -1.27
CA SER A 47 4.97 5.14 -0.06
C SER A 47 5.84 4.77 1.13
N ARG A 48 6.05 5.72 2.04
CA ARG A 48 6.50 5.41 3.39
C ARG A 48 5.41 4.68 4.15
N VAL A 49 5.80 3.80 5.07
CA VAL A 49 4.84 2.96 5.79
C VAL A 49 4.43 3.62 7.10
N GLY A 50 3.16 3.95 7.23
CA GLY A 50 2.59 4.49 8.46
C GLY A 50 3.36 5.71 8.99
N THR A 51 3.76 5.65 10.26
CA THR A 51 4.47 6.75 10.94
C THR A 51 5.88 7.04 10.43
N ASP A 52 6.47 6.18 9.57
CA ASP A 52 7.75 6.47 8.91
C ASP A 52 7.67 7.74 8.02
N ALA A 53 6.47 8.14 7.63
CA ALA A 53 6.22 9.39 6.93
C ALA A 53 6.67 10.62 7.74
N LYS A 54 6.65 10.55 9.07
CA LYS A 54 7.09 11.65 9.97
C LYS A 54 8.60 11.88 9.92
N ASN A 55 9.38 10.87 9.50
CA ASN A 55 10.83 10.95 9.37
C ASN A 55 11.26 11.53 8.01
N ALA A 56 10.32 11.81 7.11
CA ALA A 56 10.63 12.46 5.84
C ALA A 56 10.94 13.94 6.06
N PRO A 57 11.98 14.50 5.40
CA PRO A 57 12.26 15.91 5.44
C PRO A 57 11.00 16.75 5.11
N PRO A 58 10.83 17.93 5.73
CA PRO A 58 9.76 18.85 5.35
C PRO A 58 9.81 19.12 3.84
N TYR A 59 8.63 19.17 3.21
CA TYR A 59 8.45 19.43 1.76
C TYR A 59 8.79 18.26 0.83
N GLU A 60 9.50 17.23 1.27
CA GLU A 60 9.66 16.02 0.45
C GLU A 60 8.38 15.18 0.42
N PRO A 61 8.09 14.53 -0.71
CA PRO A 61 6.95 13.61 -0.78
C PRO A 61 7.16 12.40 0.14
N THR A 62 6.08 11.94 0.75
CA THR A 62 6.05 10.70 1.52
C THR A 62 5.42 9.55 0.73
N MET A 63 4.82 9.87 -0.42
CA MET A 63 4.18 8.96 -1.33
C MET A 63 4.32 9.49 -2.76
N SER A 64 4.51 8.60 -3.73
CA SER A 64 4.56 8.97 -5.14
C SER A 64 3.71 8.00 -5.97
N ILE A 65 2.97 8.54 -6.94
CA ILE A 65 2.13 7.77 -7.85
C ILE A 65 2.70 7.87 -9.27
N GLY A 66 2.92 6.72 -9.90
CA GLY A 66 3.31 6.64 -11.31
C GLY A 66 2.09 6.68 -12.22
N PHE A 67 2.07 7.67 -13.14
CA PHE A 67 0.93 7.88 -14.04
C PHE A 67 1.13 7.31 -15.44
N LYS A 68 2.27 6.66 -15.71
CA LYS A 68 2.51 5.99 -17.00
C LYS A 68 1.88 4.59 -17.02
N ASN A 69 0.55 4.54 -16.87
CA ASN A 69 -0.21 3.29 -16.81
C ASN A 69 -1.66 3.52 -17.26
N THR A 70 -2.46 2.46 -17.39
CA THR A 70 -3.90 2.60 -17.61
C THR A 70 -4.59 3.20 -16.37
N PRO A 71 -5.71 3.90 -16.53
CA PRO A 71 -6.43 4.50 -15.39
C PRO A 71 -6.70 3.52 -14.26
N GLU A 72 -7.19 2.32 -14.56
CA GLU A 72 -7.52 1.28 -13.57
C GLU A 72 -6.29 0.84 -12.76
N ARG A 73 -5.13 0.76 -13.43
CA ARG A 73 -3.88 0.40 -12.77
C ARG A 73 -3.33 1.55 -11.90
N VAL A 74 -3.55 2.80 -12.32
CA VAL A 74 -3.21 3.97 -11.49
C VAL A 74 -4.11 4.01 -10.26
N GLU A 75 -5.42 3.75 -10.41
CA GLU A 75 -6.35 3.66 -9.28
C GLU A 75 -5.93 2.59 -8.27
N ALA A 76 -5.65 1.37 -8.76
CA ALA A 76 -5.15 0.28 -7.92
C ALA A 76 -3.84 0.67 -7.21
N GLN A 77 -2.93 1.37 -7.90
CA GLN A 77 -1.69 1.85 -7.30
C GLN A 77 -1.96 2.86 -6.20
N VAL A 78 -2.88 3.82 -6.39
CA VAL A 78 -3.26 4.77 -5.33
C VAL A 78 -3.78 4.03 -4.09
N LEU A 79 -4.62 3.00 -4.28
CA LEU A 79 -5.12 2.19 -3.17
C LEU A 79 -3.97 1.47 -2.45
N HIS A 80 -3.06 0.84 -3.19
CA HIS A 80 -1.91 0.12 -2.65
C HIS A 80 -0.97 1.05 -1.86
N GLU A 81 -0.53 2.15 -2.47
CA GLU A 81 0.40 3.07 -1.83
C GLU A 81 -0.22 3.77 -0.61
N PHE A 82 -1.52 4.05 -0.67
CA PHE A 82 -2.21 4.59 0.49
C PHE A 82 -2.39 3.54 1.60
N GLY A 83 -2.53 2.25 1.26
CA GLY A 83 -2.45 1.16 2.21
C GLY A 83 -1.13 1.18 3.01
N HIS A 84 0.01 1.42 2.32
CA HIS A 84 1.29 1.64 3.02
C HIS A 84 1.26 2.86 3.93
N ALA A 85 0.71 3.98 3.47
CA ALA A 85 0.56 5.18 4.31
C ALA A 85 -0.29 4.92 5.57
N LEU A 86 -1.23 3.99 5.50
CA LEU A 86 -2.02 3.51 6.65
C LEU A 86 -1.29 2.46 7.51
N GLY A 87 -0.06 2.08 7.16
CA GLY A 87 0.76 1.14 7.93
C GLY A 87 0.75 -0.31 7.42
N LEU A 88 0.04 -0.61 6.34
CA LEU A 88 0.00 -1.97 5.78
C LEU A 88 1.33 -2.32 5.09
N ARG A 89 1.70 -3.59 5.15
CA ARG A 89 2.86 -4.18 4.46
C ARG A 89 2.41 -5.01 3.28
N HIS A 90 3.37 -5.44 2.45
CA HIS A 90 3.04 -6.32 1.33
C HIS A 90 2.50 -7.67 1.79
N GLU A 91 1.36 -8.07 1.25
CA GLU A 91 0.66 -9.28 1.63
C GLU A 91 1.40 -10.55 1.16
N HIS A 92 2.13 -10.52 0.04
CA HIS A 92 2.96 -11.65 -0.37
C HIS A 92 4.10 -11.98 0.61
N GLN A 93 4.41 -11.09 1.55
CA GLN A 93 5.38 -11.31 2.64
C GLN A 93 4.71 -11.75 3.96
N HIS A 94 3.40 -12.04 3.93
CA HIS A 94 2.64 -12.46 5.11
C HIS A 94 3.28 -13.71 5.77
N PRO A 95 3.37 -13.78 7.12
CA PRO A 95 3.93 -14.96 7.82
C PRO A 95 3.28 -16.28 7.41
N ASP A 96 1.95 -16.28 7.24
CA ASP A 96 1.16 -17.46 6.91
C ASP A 96 0.89 -17.61 5.40
N ARG A 97 1.64 -16.91 4.56
CA ARG A 97 1.51 -17.07 3.12
C ARG A 97 1.60 -18.53 2.72
N THR A 98 0.58 -19.01 2.02
CA THR A 98 0.52 -20.39 1.48
C THR A 98 1.10 -20.48 0.07
N LEU A 99 1.25 -19.34 -0.61
CA LEU A 99 1.80 -19.25 -1.95
C LEU A 99 3.21 -19.85 -2.03
N GLN A 100 3.38 -20.84 -2.90
CA GLN A 100 4.67 -21.47 -3.15
C GLN A 100 5.36 -20.79 -4.33
N ILE A 101 6.46 -20.09 -4.05
CA ILE A 101 7.25 -19.37 -5.05
C ILE A 101 8.41 -20.26 -5.50
N ASP A 102 8.75 -20.24 -6.77
CA ASP A 102 9.97 -20.84 -7.30
C ASP A 102 11.15 -19.92 -6.97
N ASP A 103 11.81 -20.16 -5.83
CA ASP A 103 12.90 -19.35 -5.32
C ASP A 103 14.04 -19.23 -6.34
N GLU A 104 14.46 -20.34 -6.96
CA GLU A 104 15.54 -20.34 -7.95
C GLU A 104 15.13 -19.60 -9.24
N GLY A 105 13.88 -19.72 -9.68
CA GLY A 105 13.33 -18.95 -10.80
C GLY A 105 13.38 -17.46 -10.53
N VAL A 106 13.00 -17.05 -9.32
CA VAL A 106 13.07 -15.63 -8.89
C VAL A 106 14.51 -15.14 -8.83
N TYR A 107 15.43 -15.92 -8.27
CA TYR A 107 16.85 -15.54 -8.23
C TYR A 107 17.42 -15.33 -9.62
N LYS A 108 17.20 -16.27 -10.54
CA LYS A 108 17.67 -16.17 -11.94
C LYS A 108 17.08 -14.94 -12.65
N GLU A 109 15.80 -14.64 -12.41
CA GLU A 109 15.17 -13.44 -12.98
C GLU A 109 15.83 -12.15 -12.49
N PHE A 110 16.14 -12.04 -11.19
CA PHE A 110 16.82 -10.88 -10.62
C PHE A 110 18.25 -10.74 -11.16
N GLU A 111 18.99 -11.84 -11.20
CA GLU A 111 20.35 -11.90 -11.76
C GLU A 111 20.37 -11.43 -13.23
N SER A 112 19.37 -11.82 -14.02
CA SER A 112 19.25 -11.39 -15.43
C SER A 112 19.05 -9.88 -15.59
N ARG A 113 18.58 -9.21 -14.53
CA ARG A 113 18.40 -7.75 -14.44
C ARG A 113 19.53 -7.06 -13.70
N SER A 114 20.68 -7.71 -13.52
CA SER A 114 21.83 -7.21 -12.75
C SER A 114 21.51 -6.87 -11.29
N LYS A 115 20.54 -7.58 -10.70
CA LYS A 115 20.19 -7.51 -9.28
C LYS A 115 20.72 -8.72 -8.53
N THR A 116 20.88 -8.58 -7.23
CA THR A 116 21.43 -9.62 -6.37
C THR A 116 20.35 -10.59 -5.85
N ARG A 117 20.75 -11.80 -5.46
CA ARG A 117 19.88 -12.75 -4.74
C ARG A 117 19.37 -12.16 -3.42
N ALA A 118 20.14 -11.33 -2.74
CA ALA A 118 19.72 -10.68 -1.51
C ALA A 118 18.56 -9.70 -1.75
N GLU A 119 18.58 -8.96 -2.86
CA GLU A 119 17.46 -8.12 -3.27
C GLU A 119 16.23 -8.99 -3.61
N ALA A 120 16.41 -10.04 -4.40
CA ALA A 120 15.31 -10.97 -4.73
C ALA A 120 14.67 -11.56 -3.47
N TYR A 121 15.51 -12.00 -2.51
CA TYR A 121 15.03 -12.52 -1.23
C TYR A 121 14.24 -11.47 -0.45
N ASN A 122 14.79 -10.28 -0.26
CA ASN A 122 14.14 -9.23 0.53
C ASN A 122 12.86 -8.70 -0.13
N ASP A 123 12.84 -8.57 -1.47
CA ASP A 123 11.73 -7.99 -2.20
C ASP A 123 10.57 -8.98 -2.42
N ILE A 124 10.88 -10.29 -2.62
CA ILE A 124 9.91 -11.27 -3.08
C ILE A 124 9.74 -12.45 -2.13
N LEU A 125 10.85 -13.06 -1.67
CA LEU A 125 10.80 -14.39 -1.03
C LEU A 125 10.57 -14.31 0.47
N LYS A 126 11.15 -13.29 1.11
CA LYS A 126 11.14 -13.13 2.56
C LYS A 126 9.72 -12.98 3.10
N LYS A 127 9.39 -13.76 4.12
CA LYS A 127 8.21 -13.55 4.96
C LYS A 127 8.56 -12.71 6.18
N PHE A 128 7.63 -11.92 6.67
CA PHE A 128 7.78 -11.26 7.97
C PHE A 128 7.74 -12.30 9.10
N TYR A 129 8.45 -12.02 10.19
CA TYR A 129 8.28 -12.79 11.42
C TYR A 129 6.96 -12.38 12.10
N ARG A 130 6.15 -13.38 12.50
CA ARG A 130 4.85 -13.13 13.15
C ARG A 130 4.96 -12.23 14.40
N SER A 131 6.07 -12.29 15.13
CA SER A 131 6.33 -11.47 16.30
C SER A 131 6.59 -9.98 15.99
N THR A 132 6.80 -9.63 14.72
CA THR A 132 7.16 -8.25 14.30
C THR A 132 6.03 -7.51 13.60
N VAL A 133 4.90 -8.18 13.36
CA VAL A 133 3.76 -7.62 12.64
C VAL A 133 2.44 -8.03 13.29
N THR A 134 1.43 -7.17 13.16
CA THR A 134 0.04 -7.54 13.41
C THR A 134 -0.54 -8.10 12.11
N THR A 135 -1.22 -9.23 12.16
CA THR A 135 -1.73 -9.93 10.98
C THR A 135 -3.22 -10.24 11.07
N SER A 136 -3.86 -10.27 9.91
CA SER A 136 -5.12 -10.96 9.63
C SER A 136 -4.84 -12.35 9.03
N PRO A 137 -5.82 -13.17 8.66
CA PRO A 137 -5.58 -14.29 7.76
C PRO A 137 -5.00 -13.83 6.42
N TYR A 138 -4.09 -14.64 5.84
CA TYR A 138 -3.51 -14.36 4.52
C TYR A 138 -4.60 -14.24 3.45
N ASP A 139 -4.48 -13.20 2.61
CA ASP A 139 -5.45 -12.87 1.56
C ASP A 139 -4.76 -12.60 0.22
N GLU A 140 -4.77 -13.58 -0.68
CA GLU A 140 -4.18 -13.43 -2.02
C GLU A 140 -4.86 -12.39 -2.91
N HIS A 141 -6.07 -11.92 -2.53
CA HIS A 141 -6.82 -10.88 -3.22
C HIS A 141 -6.61 -9.48 -2.64
N SER A 142 -5.82 -9.37 -1.57
CA SER A 142 -5.50 -8.07 -0.94
C SER A 142 -4.90 -7.10 -1.95
N ILE A 143 -5.32 -5.82 -1.89
CA ILE A 143 -4.69 -4.75 -2.67
C ILE A 143 -3.19 -4.64 -2.39
N MET A 144 -2.73 -5.13 -1.23
CA MET A 144 -1.33 -5.13 -0.83
C MET A 144 -0.55 -6.33 -1.39
N HIS A 145 -1.22 -7.25 -2.09
CA HIS A 145 -0.56 -8.40 -2.69
C HIS A 145 0.10 -8.06 -4.03
N TYR A 146 1.30 -8.59 -4.27
CA TYR A 146 1.94 -8.52 -5.58
C TYR A 146 1.27 -9.49 -6.56
N SER A 147 1.25 -9.14 -7.84
CA SER A 147 0.94 -10.11 -8.89
C SER A 147 2.11 -11.06 -9.09
N PHE A 148 1.79 -12.33 -9.30
CA PHE A 148 2.75 -13.37 -9.61
C PHE A 148 2.35 -14.08 -10.90
N PRO A 149 3.17 -14.02 -11.96
CA PRO A 149 2.96 -14.86 -13.14
C PRO A 149 3.17 -16.33 -12.76
N ALA A 150 2.50 -17.25 -13.47
CA ALA A 150 2.63 -18.68 -13.23
C ALA A 150 4.10 -19.17 -13.28
N SER A 151 4.95 -18.50 -14.07
CA SER A 151 6.38 -18.81 -14.18
C SER A 151 7.21 -18.57 -12.91
N ARG A 152 6.64 -17.87 -11.92
CA ARG A 152 7.27 -17.66 -10.60
C ARG A 152 6.73 -18.57 -9.52
N LEU A 153 5.76 -19.41 -9.84
CA LEU A 153 5.03 -20.24 -8.87
C LEU A 153 5.28 -21.71 -9.11
N ILE A 154 5.29 -22.48 -8.01
CA ILE A 154 5.34 -23.94 -8.05
C ILE A 154 3.88 -24.42 -8.03
N GLU A 155 3.45 -25.16 -9.07
CA GLU A 155 2.14 -25.84 -9.16
C GLU A 155 0.91 -24.93 -8.95
N SER A 156 1.04 -23.62 -9.23
CA SER A 156 -0.04 -22.66 -9.02
C SER A 156 -0.38 -21.89 -10.30
N ASN A 157 -1.64 -21.46 -10.38
CA ASN A 157 -2.04 -20.47 -11.39
C ASN A 157 -1.45 -19.11 -11.06
N GLU A 158 -1.40 -18.22 -12.07
CA GLU A 158 -0.99 -16.84 -11.84
C GLU A 158 -1.87 -16.17 -10.78
N ILE A 159 -1.26 -15.28 -9.99
CA ILE A 159 -1.98 -14.35 -9.14
C ILE A 159 -2.05 -13.02 -9.89
N PRO A 160 -3.23 -12.61 -10.35
CA PRO A 160 -3.39 -11.35 -11.06
C PRO A 160 -3.16 -10.17 -10.12
N LYS A 161 -2.85 -9.01 -10.69
CA LYS A 161 -2.74 -7.78 -9.89
C LYS A 161 -4.11 -7.40 -9.35
N PRO A 162 -4.28 -7.27 -8.01
CA PRO A 162 -5.53 -6.78 -7.44
C PRO A 162 -5.80 -5.32 -7.88
N LEU A 163 -7.06 -5.02 -8.19
CA LEU A 163 -7.47 -3.69 -8.67
C LEU A 163 -8.36 -2.94 -7.67
N GLN A 164 -8.88 -3.63 -6.65
CA GLN A 164 -9.80 -3.10 -5.65
C GLN A 164 -9.43 -3.60 -4.26
N LEU A 165 -9.95 -2.93 -3.23
CA LEU A 165 -9.84 -3.41 -1.85
C LEU A 165 -10.59 -4.73 -1.69
N SER A 166 -9.94 -5.74 -1.14
CA SER A 166 -10.59 -7.00 -0.73
C SER A 166 -11.43 -6.80 0.54
N GLU A 167 -12.24 -7.79 0.90
CA GLU A 167 -12.89 -7.81 2.20
C GLU A 167 -11.87 -7.99 3.35
N GLY A 168 -10.76 -8.70 3.10
CA GLY A 168 -9.63 -8.81 4.03
C GLY A 168 -9.02 -7.44 4.33
N ASP A 169 -8.73 -6.64 3.31
CA ASP A 169 -8.20 -5.27 3.47
C ASP A 169 -9.12 -4.41 4.33
N LYS A 170 -10.42 -4.40 4.02
CA LYS A 170 -11.43 -3.60 4.71
C LYS A 170 -11.58 -3.98 6.19
N ASN A 171 -11.64 -5.29 6.46
CA ASN A 171 -11.77 -5.80 7.81
C ASN A 171 -10.50 -5.57 8.64
N PHE A 172 -9.33 -5.77 8.02
CA PHE A 172 -8.07 -5.58 8.71
C PHE A 172 -7.84 -4.11 9.07
N ILE A 173 -8.06 -3.18 8.12
CA ILE A 173 -7.89 -1.76 8.40
C ILE A 173 -8.87 -1.28 9.47
N LYS A 174 -10.10 -1.79 9.48
CA LYS A 174 -11.09 -1.51 10.53
C LYS A 174 -10.62 -1.99 11.91
N SER A 175 -9.91 -3.11 11.98
CA SER A 175 -9.35 -3.61 13.24
C SER A 175 -8.17 -2.78 13.74
N LEU A 176 -7.38 -2.19 12.84
CA LEU A 176 -6.27 -1.30 13.19
C LEU A 176 -6.73 0.09 13.62
N TYR A 177 -7.84 0.56 13.05
CA TYR A 177 -8.44 1.88 13.33
C TYR A 177 -9.90 1.73 13.74
N PRO A 178 -10.17 1.10 14.92
CA PRO A 178 -11.52 0.82 15.37
C PRO A 178 -12.28 2.11 15.72
N GLU A 179 -13.59 2.06 15.59
CA GLU A 179 -14.45 3.15 16.06
C GLU A 179 -14.31 3.31 17.56
N ASP A 180 -14.02 4.55 17.98
CA ASP A 180 -14.14 4.92 19.39
C ASP A 180 -15.58 5.36 19.66
N SER A 181 -16.35 4.50 20.31
CA SER A 181 -17.75 4.75 20.67
C SER A 181 -17.90 5.70 21.85
N SER A 182 -16.81 6.08 22.53
CA SER A 182 -16.86 7.00 23.66
C SER A 182 -17.23 8.43 23.19
N PRO A 183 -17.96 9.22 24.01
CA PRO A 183 -18.24 10.61 23.69
C PRO A 183 -16.99 11.45 23.44
N TYR A 184 -15.89 11.13 24.14
CA TYR A 184 -14.59 11.80 23.99
C TYR A 184 -13.85 11.36 22.73
N GLY A 185 -13.92 10.09 22.35
CA GLY A 185 -13.26 9.58 21.14
C GLY A 185 -13.82 10.20 19.87
N LYS A 186 -15.13 10.37 19.75
CA LYS A 186 -15.77 11.07 18.64
C LYS A 186 -15.29 12.53 18.53
N LEU A 187 -15.15 13.22 19.66
CA LEU A 187 -14.66 14.60 19.70
C LEU A 187 -13.18 14.65 19.32
N LEU A 188 -12.34 13.76 19.87
CA LEU A 188 -10.91 13.70 19.55
C LEU A 188 -10.66 13.37 18.09
N ASN A 189 -11.36 12.42 17.51
CA ASN A 189 -11.26 12.09 16.08
C ASN A 189 -11.66 13.25 15.16
N THR A 190 -12.55 14.12 15.62
CA THR A 190 -12.89 15.34 14.88
C THR A 190 -11.76 16.38 14.95
N LEU A 191 -10.99 16.37 16.03
CA LEU A 191 -9.89 17.32 16.28
C LEU A 191 -8.53 16.83 15.72
N THR A 192 -8.27 15.53 15.80
CA THR A 192 -7.06 14.90 15.27
C THR A 192 -7.27 14.49 13.81
N ARG A 193 -6.81 15.34 12.89
CA ARG A 193 -6.99 15.14 11.45
C ARG A 193 -5.68 14.69 10.83
N VAL A 194 -5.74 13.65 10.00
CA VAL A 194 -4.61 13.32 9.11
C VAL A 194 -4.67 14.25 7.90
N LEU A 195 -3.66 15.09 7.75
CA LEU A 195 -3.58 16.06 6.67
C LEU A 195 -2.92 15.42 5.45
N ILE A 196 -3.63 15.42 4.32
CA ILE A 196 -3.15 14.88 3.05
C ILE A 196 -2.98 16.04 2.07
N LYS A 197 -1.72 16.27 1.65
CA LYS A 197 -1.41 17.16 0.55
C LYS A 197 -1.36 16.33 -0.74
N SER A 198 -2.22 16.61 -1.66
CA SER A 198 -2.24 16.00 -3.01
C SER A 198 -1.92 17.03 -4.09
#